data_86f4e986221c518715caac47c64cc08f
#
_entry.id   86f4e986221c518715caac47c64cc08f
#
_cell.length_a   1.000
_cell.length_b   1.000
_cell.length_c   1.000
_cell.angle_alpha   90.00
_cell.angle_beta   90.00
_cell.angle_gamma   90.00
#
_symmetry.space_group_name_H-M   'P 1'
#
loop_
_entity.id
_entity.type
_entity.pdbx_description
1 polymer ?
#
loop_
_entity_poly.entity_id
_entity_poly.type
_entity_poly.pdbx_seq_one_letter_code
_entity_poly.pdbx_strand_id
1 'polypeptide(L)'
;MKIGVLGTGPVGQALATRLVELGHDVTMGSRDAANETAAGWAREHGAASGDFRQAAAGAEVVVNATAGSHSTEAVGQADPGPGTVLLDVSNALDGSFPPGLTVPPGDSTAERLQRAHPQTYVVKALNTMNCDVMVHPELVPCGHEVFVAGDDAAAKAAVTGLLRQFGWPEAAILDVGPLSAARGLEAGVLFWVTLRLAIGHNRFNFHIAQSGSAPSS
;
A
#
# COMPACT_ATOMS: atom_id res chain seq x y z
N MET A 1 0.06 -17.01 3.28
CA MET A 1 -0.88 -16.53 2.24
C MET A 1 -0.13 -16.43 0.93
N LYS A 2 -0.85 -16.56 -0.19
CA LYS A 2 -0.33 -16.25 -1.50
C LYS A 2 -0.58 -14.77 -1.81
N ILE A 3 0.48 -14.01 -2.10
CA ILE A 3 0.44 -12.56 -2.25
C ILE A 3 1.10 -12.14 -3.56
N GLY A 4 0.38 -11.38 -4.39
CA GLY A 4 0.92 -10.71 -5.55
C GLY A 4 1.35 -9.29 -5.21
N VAL A 5 2.56 -8.87 -5.58
CA VAL A 5 3.03 -7.49 -5.40
C VAL A 5 3.24 -6.85 -6.76
N LEU A 6 2.41 -5.91 -7.14
CA LEU A 6 2.48 -5.20 -8.42
C LEU A 6 3.42 -4.00 -8.30
N GLY A 7 4.53 -4.05 -9.03
CA GLY A 7 5.54 -2.99 -9.06
C GLY A 7 6.89 -3.41 -8.53
N THR A 8 7.95 -3.03 -9.25
CA THR A 8 9.35 -3.40 -9.01
C THR A 8 10.18 -2.25 -8.45
N GLY A 9 9.52 -1.15 -8.08
CA GLY A 9 10.16 0.01 -7.44
C GLY A 9 10.49 -0.23 -5.96
N PRO A 10 11.10 0.76 -5.29
CA PRO A 10 11.51 0.62 -3.88
C PRO A 10 10.38 0.19 -2.94
N VAL A 11 9.16 0.71 -3.12
CA VAL A 11 7.98 0.32 -2.31
C VAL A 11 7.62 -1.14 -2.53
N GLY A 12 7.52 -1.59 -3.79
CA GLY A 12 7.20 -2.97 -4.12
C GLY A 12 8.24 -3.94 -3.60
N GLN A 13 9.53 -3.62 -3.76
CA GLN A 13 10.63 -4.45 -3.23
C GLN A 13 10.62 -4.53 -1.70
N ALA A 14 10.45 -3.41 -0.99
CA ALA A 14 10.42 -3.41 0.47
C ALA A 14 9.26 -4.27 1.01
N LEU A 15 8.04 -4.09 0.48
CA LEU A 15 6.87 -4.88 0.87
C LEU A 15 7.03 -6.37 0.51
N ALA A 16 7.47 -6.68 -0.71
CA ALA A 16 7.65 -8.05 -1.15
C ALA A 16 8.72 -8.79 -0.33
N THR A 17 9.86 -8.14 -0.06
CA THR A 17 10.93 -8.70 0.78
C THR A 17 10.42 -9.00 2.18
N ARG A 18 9.75 -8.04 2.81
CA ARG A 18 9.22 -8.24 4.16
C ARG A 18 8.19 -9.37 4.21
N LEU A 19 7.32 -9.47 3.21
CA LEU A 19 6.34 -10.55 3.13
C LEU A 19 7.00 -11.93 2.97
N VAL A 20 8.07 -12.04 2.18
CA VAL A 20 8.85 -13.30 2.08
C VAL A 20 9.51 -13.67 3.41
N GLU A 21 10.13 -12.71 4.10
CA GLU A 21 10.73 -12.91 5.44
C GLU A 21 9.71 -13.43 6.46
N LEU A 22 8.45 -13.02 6.33
CA LEU A 22 7.34 -13.46 7.17
C LEU A 22 6.73 -14.81 6.73
N GLY A 23 7.30 -15.46 5.73
CA GLY A 23 6.89 -16.78 5.26
C GLY A 23 5.68 -16.80 4.34
N HIS A 24 5.35 -15.69 3.68
CA HIS A 24 4.32 -15.66 2.65
C HIS A 24 4.86 -16.17 1.30
N ASP A 25 3.96 -16.73 0.48
CA ASP A 25 4.23 -17.08 -0.92
C ASP A 25 4.03 -15.86 -1.79
N VAL A 26 5.14 -15.22 -2.21
CA VAL A 26 5.12 -13.91 -2.87
C VAL A 26 5.52 -14.03 -4.33
N THR A 27 4.74 -13.42 -5.21
CA THR A 27 5.10 -13.21 -6.63
C THR A 27 5.20 -11.71 -6.92
N MET A 28 6.38 -11.24 -7.34
CA MET A 28 6.56 -9.87 -7.80
C MET A 28 6.11 -9.72 -9.25
N GLY A 29 5.15 -8.83 -9.49
CA GLY A 29 4.59 -8.54 -10.80
C GLY A 29 5.15 -7.27 -11.43
N SER A 30 5.35 -7.32 -12.73
CA SER A 30 5.74 -6.18 -13.57
C SER A 30 4.91 -6.14 -14.86
N ARG A 31 5.11 -5.13 -15.70
CA ARG A 31 4.46 -5.05 -17.02
C ARG A 31 4.93 -6.13 -17.99
N ASP A 32 6.15 -6.60 -17.80
CA ASP A 32 6.80 -7.61 -18.63
C ASP A 32 7.29 -8.76 -17.74
N ALA A 33 6.87 -9.99 -18.04
CA ALA A 33 7.30 -11.18 -17.31
C ALA A 33 8.83 -11.39 -17.33
N ALA A 34 9.53 -10.86 -18.34
CA ALA A 34 10.98 -10.90 -18.46
C ALA A 34 11.69 -9.74 -17.75
N ASN A 35 11.01 -8.98 -16.90
CA ASN A 35 11.62 -7.85 -16.18
C ASN A 35 12.78 -8.28 -15.29
N GLU A 36 13.99 -7.79 -15.61
CA GLU A 36 15.22 -8.20 -14.92
C GLU A 36 15.25 -7.80 -13.44
N THR A 37 14.64 -6.67 -13.08
CA THR A 37 14.55 -6.24 -11.66
C THR A 37 13.70 -7.21 -10.85
N ALA A 38 12.52 -7.60 -11.37
CA ALA A 38 11.66 -8.58 -10.71
C ALA A 38 12.33 -9.95 -10.62
N ALA A 39 12.93 -10.40 -11.72
CA ALA A 39 13.63 -11.70 -11.78
C ALA A 39 14.88 -11.74 -10.87
N GLY A 40 15.62 -10.63 -10.78
CA GLY A 40 16.77 -10.49 -9.88
C GLY A 40 16.33 -10.59 -8.41
N TRP A 41 15.32 -9.81 -8.03
CA TRP A 41 14.75 -9.84 -6.69
C TRP A 41 14.22 -11.25 -6.33
N ALA A 42 13.49 -11.88 -7.24
CA ALA A 42 12.94 -13.23 -7.00
C ALA A 42 14.03 -14.27 -6.73
N ARG A 43 15.13 -14.25 -7.50
CA ARG A 43 16.28 -15.14 -7.27
C ARG A 43 16.95 -14.88 -5.91
N GLU A 44 17.12 -13.61 -5.52
CA GLU A 44 17.75 -13.22 -4.26
C GLU A 44 16.95 -13.69 -3.04
N HIS A 45 15.61 -13.61 -3.13
CA HIS A 45 14.72 -13.92 -2.01
C HIS A 45 14.08 -15.32 -2.08
N GLY A 46 14.41 -16.15 -3.07
CA GLY A 46 13.80 -17.48 -3.24
C GLY A 46 12.30 -17.42 -3.52
N ALA A 47 11.85 -16.37 -4.17
CA ALA A 47 10.45 -16.08 -4.47
C ALA A 47 10.16 -16.20 -5.98
N ALA A 48 8.94 -15.85 -6.40
CA ALA A 48 8.52 -15.85 -7.80
C ALA A 48 8.46 -14.44 -8.39
N SER A 49 8.57 -14.33 -9.72
CA SER A 49 8.30 -13.13 -10.49
C SER A 49 7.56 -13.45 -11.78
N GLY A 50 6.84 -12.46 -12.33
CA GLY A 50 6.11 -12.62 -13.58
C GLY A 50 5.50 -11.30 -14.06
N ASP A 51 4.57 -11.41 -15.01
CA ASP A 51 3.73 -10.25 -15.33
C ASP A 51 2.69 -9.98 -14.23
N PHE A 52 1.95 -8.87 -14.37
CA PHE A 52 0.94 -8.50 -13.38
C PHE A 52 -0.15 -9.56 -13.21
N ARG A 53 -0.58 -10.21 -14.31
CA ARG A 53 -1.58 -11.28 -14.28
C ARG A 53 -1.05 -12.51 -13.54
N GLN A 54 0.20 -12.92 -13.83
CA GLN A 54 0.84 -14.03 -13.14
C GLN A 54 0.97 -13.77 -11.64
N ALA A 55 1.33 -12.55 -11.25
CA ALA A 55 1.42 -12.18 -9.83
C ALA A 55 0.07 -12.21 -9.10
N ALA A 56 -1.01 -11.79 -9.76
CA ALA A 56 -2.35 -11.79 -9.18
C ALA A 56 -3.04 -13.17 -9.22
N ALA A 57 -2.55 -14.12 -10.01
CA ALA A 57 -3.20 -15.40 -10.25
C ALA A 57 -3.33 -16.24 -8.98
N GLY A 58 -4.56 -16.34 -8.44
CA GLY A 58 -4.89 -17.08 -7.22
C GLY A 58 -4.31 -16.47 -5.95
N ALA A 59 -3.93 -15.19 -5.98
CA ALA A 59 -3.51 -14.46 -4.79
C ALA A 59 -4.70 -14.15 -3.87
N GLU A 60 -4.52 -14.32 -2.58
CA GLU A 60 -5.48 -13.91 -1.55
C GLU A 60 -5.43 -12.39 -1.34
N VAL A 61 -4.22 -11.83 -1.46
CA VAL A 61 -3.95 -10.38 -1.39
C VAL A 61 -3.13 -9.97 -2.59
N VAL A 62 -3.52 -8.89 -3.25
CA VAL A 62 -2.73 -8.20 -4.26
C VAL A 62 -2.33 -6.84 -3.71
N VAL A 63 -1.04 -6.56 -3.65
CA VAL A 63 -0.50 -5.25 -3.23
C VAL A 63 -0.24 -4.41 -4.46
N ASN A 64 -0.94 -3.29 -4.60
CA ASN A 64 -0.66 -2.30 -5.64
C ASN A 64 0.41 -1.31 -5.16
N ALA A 65 1.66 -1.57 -5.54
CA ALA A 65 2.82 -0.72 -5.29
C ALA A 65 3.33 -0.03 -6.58
N THR A 66 2.46 0.16 -7.54
CA THR A 66 2.76 0.90 -8.78
C THR A 66 2.63 2.40 -8.57
N ALA A 67 3.18 3.22 -9.49
CA ALA A 67 2.94 4.65 -9.47
C ALA A 67 1.44 4.93 -9.68
N GLY A 68 0.84 5.81 -8.88
CA GLY A 68 -0.60 6.02 -8.87
C GLY A 68 -1.20 6.40 -10.23
N SER A 69 -0.43 7.11 -11.08
CA SER A 69 -0.82 7.40 -12.48
C SER A 69 -0.99 6.15 -13.36
N HIS A 70 -0.40 5.02 -12.98
CA HIS A 70 -0.44 3.75 -13.70
C HIS A 70 -1.21 2.65 -12.96
N SER A 71 -1.70 2.93 -11.75
CA SER A 71 -2.35 1.93 -10.89
C SER A 71 -3.56 1.27 -11.54
N THR A 72 -4.44 2.05 -12.15
CA THR A 72 -5.65 1.50 -12.80
C THR A 72 -5.29 0.58 -13.98
N GLU A 73 -4.29 0.95 -14.76
CA GLU A 73 -3.80 0.10 -15.86
C GLU A 73 -3.16 -1.19 -15.34
N ALA A 74 -2.26 -1.08 -14.35
CA ALA A 74 -1.54 -2.22 -13.79
C ALA A 74 -2.49 -3.22 -13.13
N VAL A 75 -3.43 -2.76 -12.32
CA VAL A 75 -4.45 -3.63 -11.68
C VAL A 75 -5.41 -4.20 -12.72
N GLY A 76 -5.75 -3.44 -13.78
CA GLY A 76 -6.52 -3.94 -14.92
C GLY A 76 -5.82 -5.09 -15.66
N GLN A 77 -4.50 -4.99 -15.87
CA GLN A 77 -3.70 -6.08 -16.47
C GLN A 77 -3.57 -7.28 -15.51
N ALA A 78 -3.47 -7.03 -14.20
CA ALA A 78 -3.40 -8.05 -13.18
C ALA A 78 -4.69 -8.87 -13.08
N ASP A 79 -5.84 -8.23 -13.31
CA ASP A 79 -7.17 -8.85 -13.30
C ASP A 79 -7.40 -9.72 -12.06
N PRO A 80 -7.29 -9.14 -10.85
CA PRO A 80 -7.43 -9.92 -9.62
C PRO A 80 -8.83 -10.52 -9.53
N GLY A 81 -8.87 -11.80 -9.13
CA GLY A 81 -10.11 -12.57 -9.08
C GLY A 81 -11.12 -12.03 -8.05
N PRO A 82 -12.39 -12.47 -8.14
CA PRO A 82 -13.39 -12.13 -7.15
C PRO A 82 -12.97 -12.51 -5.73
N GLY A 83 -13.25 -11.63 -4.77
CA GLY A 83 -12.91 -11.84 -3.36
C GLY A 83 -11.46 -11.53 -2.99
N THR A 84 -10.59 -11.20 -3.95
CA THR A 84 -9.21 -10.79 -3.67
C THR A 84 -9.18 -9.47 -2.89
N VAL A 85 -8.38 -9.40 -1.84
CA VAL A 85 -8.08 -8.14 -1.15
C VAL A 85 -7.05 -7.37 -1.95
N LEU A 86 -7.38 -6.15 -2.37
CA LEU A 86 -6.47 -5.25 -3.08
C LEU A 86 -5.95 -4.19 -2.12
N LEU A 87 -4.75 -4.43 -1.54
CA LEU A 87 -4.06 -3.43 -0.73
C LEU A 87 -3.43 -2.38 -1.64
N ASP A 88 -4.00 -1.18 -1.65
CA ASP A 88 -3.49 -0.06 -2.42
C ASP A 88 -2.59 0.85 -1.57
N VAL A 89 -1.29 0.85 -1.88
CA VAL A 89 -0.28 1.72 -1.23
C VAL A 89 0.17 2.87 -2.13
N SER A 90 -0.44 3.02 -3.30
CA SER A 90 -0.05 3.99 -4.32
C SER A 90 -0.42 5.42 -3.94
N ASN A 91 0.22 6.39 -4.59
CA ASN A 91 -0.12 7.80 -4.53
C ASN A 91 -0.24 8.36 -5.94
N ALA A 92 -1.32 9.08 -6.21
CA ALA A 92 -1.62 9.68 -7.50
C ALA A 92 -0.81 10.96 -7.77
N LEU A 93 0.54 10.85 -7.74
CA LEU A 93 1.42 11.99 -8.02
C LEU A 93 1.65 12.16 -9.52
N ASP A 94 1.73 13.42 -9.97
CA ASP A 94 1.88 13.79 -11.38
C ASP A 94 3.34 13.80 -11.88
N GLY A 95 4.30 13.48 -11.00
CA GLY A 95 5.72 13.47 -11.32
C GLY A 95 6.38 14.86 -11.38
N SER A 96 5.63 15.94 -11.15
CA SER A 96 6.19 17.29 -11.01
C SER A 96 6.94 17.48 -9.69
N PHE A 97 7.69 18.58 -9.55
CA PHE A 97 8.32 18.93 -8.29
C PHE A 97 8.16 20.43 -8.01
N PRO A 98 7.53 20.84 -6.89
CA PRO A 98 6.81 19.96 -5.94
C PRO A 98 5.65 19.23 -6.62
N PRO A 99 5.31 18.00 -6.13
CA PRO A 99 4.31 17.17 -6.81
C PRO A 99 2.89 17.72 -6.65
N GLY A 100 2.08 17.52 -7.69
CA GLY A 100 0.63 17.65 -7.68
C GLY A 100 -0.06 16.28 -7.66
N LEU A 101 -1.37 16.27 -7.46
CA LEU A 101 -2.19 15.06 -7.57
C LEU A 101 -2.79 14.94 -8.97
N THR A 102 -2.81 13.73 -9.53
CA THR A 102 -3.47 13.43 -10.81
C THR A 102 -4.96 13.11 -10.67
N VAL A 103 -5.45 12.97 -9.43
CA VAL A 103 -6.88 12.79 -9.14
C VAL A 103 -7.50 14.11 -8.71
N PRO A 104 -8.74 14.45 -9.17
CA PRO A 104 -9.41 15.67 -8.77
C PRO A 104 -9.86 15.60 -7.30
N PRO A 105 -10.12 16.77 -6.68
CA PRO A 105 -10.78 16.82 -5.38
C PRO A 105 -12.10 16.03 -5.39
N GLY A 106 -12.33 15.22 -4.36
CA GLY A 106 -13.52 14.39 -4.24
C GLY A 106 -13.41 12.99 -4.85
N ASP A 107 -12.23 12.59 -5.36
CA ASP A 107 -11.93 11.25 -5.85
C ASP A 107 -10.58 10.75 -5.28
N SER A 108 -10.28 9.46 -5.46
CA SER A 108 -9.01 8.84 -5.09
C SER A 108 -8.65 7.72 -6.06
N THR A 109 -7.37 7.36 -6.13
CA THR A 109 -6.92 6.17 -6.87
C THR A 109 -7.61 4.92 -6.34
N ALA A 110 -7.70 4.77 -5.01
CA ALA A 110 -8.34 3.61 -4.39
C ALA A 110 -9.81 3.46 -4.78
N GLU A 111 -10.58 4.56 -4.80
CA GLU A 111 -11.98 4.52 -5.24
C GLU A 111 -12.11 4.20 -6.74
N ARG A 112 -11.19 4.69 -7.58
CA ARG A 112 -11.13 4.33 -9.01
C ARG A 112 -10.88 2.85 -9.21
N LEU A 113 -9.94 2.28 -8.44
CA LEU A 113 -9.66 0.85 -8.45
C LEU A 113 -10.88 0.04 -8.03
N GLN A 114 -11.59 0.44 -6.97
CA GLN A 114 -12.80 -0.26 -6.52
C GLN A 114 -13.92 -0.20 -7.57
N ARG A 115 -14.11 0.94 -8.23
CA ARG A 115 -15.11 1.06 -9.31
C ARG A 115 -14.76 0.21 -10.53
N ALA A 116 -13.46 0.11 -10.86
CA ALA A 116 -12.99 -0.69 -11.99
C ALA A 116 -13.03 -2.20 -11.70
N HIS A 117 -12.88 -2.59 -10.43
CA HIS A 117 -12.84 -3.98 -9.97
C HIS A 117 -13.87 -4.23 -8.84
N PRO A 118 -15.19 -4.22 -9.15
CA PRO A 118 -16.25 -4.26 -8.12
C PRO A 118 -16.33 -5.58 -7.36
N GLN A 119 -15.67 -6.62 -7.84
CA GLN A 119 -15.62 -7.94 -7.19
C GLN A 119 -14.41 -8.15 -6.27
N THR A 120 -13.51 -7.16 -6.20
CA THR A 120 -12.38 -7.14 -5.25
C THR A 120 -12.71 -6.24 -4.07
N TYR A 121 -11.94 -6.37 -3.00
CA TYR A 121 -12.08 -5.53 -1.81
C TYR A 121 -10.87 -4.62 -1.68
N VAL A 122 -11.02 -3.36 -2.08
CA VAL A 122 -9.92 -2.39 -2.00
C VAL A 122 -9.75 -1.88 -0.58
N VAL A 123 -8.53 -1.93 -0.09
CA VAL A 123 -8.12 -1.34 1.19
C VAL A 123 -6.94 -0.40 0.94
N LYS A 124 -7.08 0.86 1.32
CA LYS A 124 -6.02 1.87 1.28
C LYS A 124 -5.25 1.86 2.58
N ALA A 125 -3.92 1.71 2.52
CA ALA A 125 -3.04 1.86 3.69
C ALA A 125 -1.61 2.18 3.26
N LEU A 126 -0.74 2.50 4.23
CA LEU A 126 0.71 2.69 4.09
C LEU A 126 1.17 3.86 3.21
N ASN A 127 0.29 4.50 2.46
CA ASN A 127 0.63 5.50 1.45
C ASN A 127 1.19 6.83 2.00
N THR A 128 1.14 7.05 3.31
CA THR A 128 1.52 8.31 3.99
C THR A 128 2.92 8.29 4.61
N MET A 129 3.78 7.33 4.24
CA MET A 129 5.10 7.15 4.84
C MET A 129 6.13 6.62 3.83
N ASN A 130 7.40 6.59 4.23
CA ASN A 130 8.47 5.96 3.45
C ASN A 130 8.39 4.44 3.47
N CYS A 131 8.84 3.78 2.40
CA CYS A 131 8.77 2.33 2.25
C CYS A 131 9.48 1.54 3.35
N ASP A 132 10.60 2.06 3.89
CA ASP A 132 11.30 1.40 4.99
C ASP A 132 10.44 1.42 6.27
N VAL A 133 9.76 2.54 6.54
CA VAL A 133 8.87 2.68 7.71
C VAL A 133 7.60 1.84 7.56
N MET A 134 7.13 1.61 6.33
CA MET A 134 5.97 0.72 6.07
C MET A 134 6.16 -0.65 6.69
N VAL A 135 7.36 -1.22 6.54
CA VAL A 135 7.70 -2.61 6.88
C VAL A 135 8.54 -2.74 8.13
N HIS A 136 9.10 -1.64 8.63
CA HIS A 136 9.92 -1.51 9.83
C HIS A 136 9.50 -0.25 10.61
N PRO A 137 8.32 -0.25 11.26
CA PRO A 137 7.84 0.92 12.00
C PRO A 137 8.77 1.34 13.15
N GLU A 138 9.55 0.43 13.70
CA GLU A 138 10.57 0.69 14.74
C GLU A 138 11.67 1.65 14.31
N LEU A 139 11.83 1.94 13.02
CA LEU A 139 12.77 2.97 12.52
C LEU A 139 12.38 4.39 12.94
N VAL A 140 11.13 4.60 13.36
CA VAL A 140 10.65 5.82 13.98
C VAL A 140 10.36 5.52 15.45
N PRO A 141 11.24 5.91 16.38
CA PRO A 141 11.20 5.42 17.77
C PRO A 141 10.09 6.01 18.64
N CYS A 142 9.37 7.01 18.16
CA CYS A 142 8.22 7.59 18.86
C CYS A 142 6.91 6.95 18.39
N GLY A 143 5.85 7.04 19.21
CA GLY A 143 4.51 6.60 18.77
C GLY A 143 4.09 7.31 17.50
N HIS A 144 3.64 6.55 16.54
CA HIS A 144 3.13 7.04 15.26
C HIS A 144 2.16 6.02 14.65
N GLU A 145 1.29 6.44 13.74
CA GLU A 145 0.17 5.65 13.27
C GLU A 145 0.32 5.26 11.79
N VAL A 146 -0.33 4.15 11.45
CA VAL A 146 -0.67 3.75 10.08
C VAL A 146 -2.19 3.80 9.92
N PHE A 147 -2.65 4.37 8.82
CA PHE A 147 -4.07 4.57 8.53
C PHE A 147 -4.58 3.49 7.59
N VAL A 148 -5.81 3.01 7.85
CA VAL A 148 -6.48 1.99 7.03
C VAL A 148 -7.86 2.51 6.65
N ALA A 149 -8.21 2.48 5.36
CA ALA A 149 -9.54 2.82 4.85
C ALA A 149 -10.03 1.72 3.91
N GLY A 150 -11.32 1.37 3.99
CA GLY A 150 -11.92 0.34 3.13
C GLY A 150 -13.37 0.08 3.53
N ASP A 151 -14.16 -0.44 2.59
CA ASP A 151 -15.58 -0.67 2.81
C ASP A 151 -15.89 -2.06 3.38
N ASP A 152 -15.01 -3.04 3.13
CA ASP A 152 -15.18 -4.42 3.61
C ASP A 152 -14.39 -4.65 4.90
N ALA A 153 -15.09 -5.07 5.96
CA ALA A 153 -14.49 -5.28 7.28
C ALA A 153 -13.51 -6.46 7.32
N ALA A 154 -13.78 -7.53 6.56
CA ALA A 154 -12.90 -8.69 6.52
C ALA A 154 -11.61 -8.38 5.76
N ALA A 155 -11.69 -7.62 4.66
CA ALA A 155 -10.53 -7.15 3.93
C ALA A 155 -9.66 -6.20 4.78
N LYS A 156 -10.27 -5.25 5.51
CA LYS A 156 -9.54 -4.41 6.48
C LYS A 156 -8.86 -5.25 7.57
N ALA A 157 -9.53 -6.27 8.08
CA ALA A 157 -8.95 -7.18 9.08
C ALA A 157 -7.76 -7.95 8.51
N ALA A 158 -7.82 -8.42 7.26
CA ALA A 158 -6.71 -9.10 6.59
C ALA A 158 -5.50 -8.17 6.44
N VAL A 159 -5.70 -6.93 5.99
CA VAL A 159 -4.64 -5.91 5.90
C VAL A 159 -4.07 -5.57 7.27
N THR A 160 -4.91 -5.36 8.29
CA THR A 160 -4.48 -5.13 9.68
C THR A 160 -3.63 -6.29 10.20
N GLY A 161 -3.98 -7.54 9.84
CA GLY A 161 -3.18 -8.71 10.15
C GLY A 161 -1.77 -8.67 9.55
N LEU A 162 -1.62 -8.19 8.31
CA LEU A 162 -0.32 -7.96 7.67
C LEU A 162 0.47 -6.83 8.35
N LEU A 163 -0.20 -5.72 8.68
CA LEU A 163 0.44 -4.60 9.38
C LEU A 163 1.02 -5.03 10.73
N ARG A 164 0.28 -5.85 11.49
CA ARG A 164 0.80 -6.44 12.75
C ARG A 164 2.04 -7.31 12.53
N GLN A 165 2.05 -8.10 11.47
CA GLN A 165 3.21 -8.92 11.11
C GLN A 165 4.42 -8.05 10.71
N PHE A 166 4.20 -6.87 10.13
CA PHE A 166 5.27 -5.90 9.88
C PHE A 166 5.82 -5.27 11.17
N GLY A 167 5.13 -5.42 12.29
CA GLY A 167 5.55 -4.87 13.58
C GLY A 167 4.73 -3.67 14.05
N TRP A 168 3.67 -3.29 13.33
CA TRP A 168 2.78 -2.20 13.77
C TRP A 168 2.00 -2.63 15.02
N PRO A 169 2.10 -1.89 16.15
CA PRO A 169 1.28 -2.13 17.32
C PRO A 169 -0.22 -1.96 17.00
N GLU A 170 -1.08 -2.74 17.59
CA GLU A 170 -2.54 -2.65 17.40
C GLU A 170 -3.06 -1.23 17.60
N ALA A 171 -2.62 -0.57 18.66
CA ALA A 171 -3.05 0.79 18.99
C ALA A 171 -2.56 1.87 18.00
N ALA A 172 -1.59 1.51 17.14
CA ALA A 172 -1.06 2.40 16.12
C ALA A 172 -1.72 2.18 14.74
N ILE A 173 -2.58 1.17 14.59
CA ILE A 173 -3.32 0.91 13.36
C ILE A 173 -4.68 1.61 13.47
N LEU A 174 -4.82 2.74 12.81
CA LEU A 174 -6.02 3.57 12.89
C LEU A 174 -6.94 3.31 11.68
N ASP A 175 -8.09 2.67 11.93
CA ASP A 175 -9.17 2.58 10.95
C ASP A 175 -9.83 3.97 10.79
N VAL A 176 -9.66 4.59 9.63
CA VAL A 176 -10.23 5.90 9.33
C VAL A 176 -11.58 5.82 8.59
N GLY A 177 -12.15 4.63 8.51
CA GLY A 177 -13.51 4.41 8.01
C GLY A 177 -13.59 3.89 6.57
N PRO A 178 -14.59 4.35 5.81
CA PRO A 178 -14.86 3.83 4.47
C PRO A 178 -13.77 4.19 3.47
N LEU A 179 -13.80 3.52 2.30
CA LEU A 179 -12.80 3.74 1.24
C LEU A 179 -12.72 5.20 0.76
N SER A 180 -13.80 5.96 0.89
CA SER A 180 -13.81 7.40 0.57
C SER A 180 -12.84 8.23 1.44
N ALA A 181 -12.40 7.73 2.60
CA ALA A 181 -11.35 8.36 3.40
C ALA A 181 -9.97 8.32 2.70
N ALA A 182 -9.79 7.45 1.70
CA ALA A 182 -8.59 7.42 0.85
C ALA A 182 -8.29 8.77 0.19
N ARG A 183 -9.30 9.60 -0.07
CA ARG A 183 -9.14 10.97 -0.58
C ARG A 183 -8.24 11.81 0.32
N GLY A 184 -8.48 11.75 1.62
CA GLY A 184 -7.65 12.44 2.62
C GLY A 184 -6.25 11.84 2.74
N LEU A 185 -6.14 10.50 2.70
CA LEU A 185 -4.86 9.81 2.78
C LEU A 185 -3.97 10.11 1.56
N GLU A 186 -4.54 10.13 0.36
CA GLU A 186 -3.80 10.47 -0.86
C GLU A 186 -3.43 11.94 -0.92
N ALA A 187 -4.31 12.86 -0.49
CA ALA A 187 -3.98 14.27 -0.36
C ALA A 187 -2.86 14.51 0.68
N GLY A 188 -2.84 13.73 1.75
CA GLY A 188 -1.86 13.80 2.83
C GLY A 188 -0.42 13.57 2.38
N VAL A 189 -0.19 12.88 1.25
CA VAL A 189 1.16 12.68 0.71
C VAL A 189 1.83 14.00 0.32
N LEU A 190 1.08 15.00 -0.12
CA LEU A 190 1.64 16.32 -0.46
C LEU A 190 2.23 16.99 0.78
N PHE A 191 1.55 16.86 1.92
CA PHE A 191 2.07 17.35 3.19
C PHE A 191 3.28 16.55 3.66
N TRP A 192 3.25 15.22 3.49
CA TRP A 192 4.42 14.38 3.78
C TRP A 192 5.65 14.79 2.95
N VAL A 193 5.49 15.06 1.65
CA VAL A 193 6.58 15.57 0.79
C VAL A 193 7.10 16.91 1.28
N THR A 194 6.21 17.83 1.68
CA THR A 194 6.59 19.13 2.25
C THR A 194 7.43 18.97 3.51
N LEU A 195 7.02 18.09 4.43
CA LEU A 195 7.77 17.78 5.64
C LEU A 195 9.11 17.13 5.34
N ARG A 196 9.17 16.18 4.38
CA ARG A 196 10.43 15.55 3.95
C ARG A 196 11.45 16.58 3.49
N LEU A 197 11.01 17.59 2.74
CA LEU A 197 11.90 18.67 2.28
C LEU A 197 12.39 19.56 3.44
N ALA A 198 11.51 19.85 4.38
CA ALA A 198 11.85 20.67 5.55
C ALA A 198 12.76 19.94 6.54
N ILE A 199 12.52 18.65 6.78
CA ILE A 199 13.26 17.81 7.74
C ILE A 199 14.59 17.32 7.14
N GLY A 200 14.68 17.13 5.81
CA GLY A 200 15.88 16.68 5.09
C GLY A 200 16.09 15.16 5.07
N HIS A 201 15.16 14.36 5.58
CA HIS A 201 15.19 12.90 5.50
C HIS A 201 13.77 12.32 5.41
N ASN A 202 13.66 10.99 5.22
CA ASN A 202 12.38 10.30 5.00
C ASN A 202 11.99 9.33 6.15
N ARG A 203 12.77 9.28 7.25
CA ARG A 203 12.50 8.43 8.43
C ARG A 203 11.73 9.23 9.46
N PHE A 204 10.48 9.53 9.15
CA PHE A 204 9.48 10.14 10.03
C PHE A 204 8.08 9.65 9.62
N ASN A 205 7.12 9.81 10.53
CA ASN A 205 5.73 9.51 10.25
C ASN A 205 4.81 10.43 11.08
N PHE A 206 3.51 10.35 10.84
CA PHE A 206 2.51 11.12 11.56
C PHE A 206 2.18 10.51 12.92
N HIS A 207 1.95 11.36 13.90
CA HIS A 207 1.40 11.01 15.21
C HIS A 207 0.15 11.83 15.47
N ILE A 208 -0.92 11.16 15.91
CA ILE A 208 -2.21 11.79 16.23
C ILE A 208 -2.33 11.91 17.75
N ALA A 209 -1.97 13.08 18.29
CA ALA A 209 -2.19 13.36 19.70
C ALA A 209 -3.70 13.51 19.97
N GLN A 210 -4.21 12.72 20.92
CA GLN A 210 -5.63 12.76 21.31
C GLN A 210 -5.78 13.18 22.76
N SER A 211 -6.75 14.03 23.08
CA SER A 211 -7.12 14.38 24.45
C SER A 211 -8.07 13.33 25.02
N GLY A 212 -7.53 12.27 25.64
CA GLY A 212 -8.34 11.22 26.28
C GLY A 212 -9.16 10.37 25.29
N SER A 213 -9.59 9.19 25.72
CA SER A 213 -10.60 8.41 25.00
C SER A 213 -11.92 9.18 24.99
N ALA A 214 -12.52 9.37 23.82
CA ALA A 214 -13.89 9.87 23.71
C ALA A 214 -14.81 9.01 24.60
N PRO A 215 -15.76 9.62 25.34
CA PRO A 215 -16.73 8.82 26.09
C PRO A 215 -17.46 7.92 25.10
N SER A 216 -17.49 6.61 25.39
CA SER A 216 -18.30 5.63 24.68
C SER A 216 -19.77 6.08 24.69
N SER A 217 -20.25 6.50 23.54
CA SER A 217 -21.68 6.81 23.31
C SER A 217 -22.51 5.53 23.23
#